data_1a04ec4c831cabeb0947767536189f80
#
_entry.id   1a04ec4c831cabeb0947767536189f80
#
_cell.length_a   1.000
_cell.length_b   1.000
_cell.length_c   1.000
_cell.angle_alpha   90.00
_cell.angle_beta   90.00
_cell.angle_gamma   90.00
#
_symmetry.space_group_name_H-M   'P 1'
#
loop_
_entity.id
_entity.type
_entity.pdbx_description
1 polymer ?
#
loop_
_entity_poly.entity_id
_entity_poly.type
_entity_poly.pdbx_seq_one_letter_code
_entity_poly.pdbx_strand_id
1 'polypeptide(L)'
;MKAAEVDITTGEVVSDKHRIDTPKPANPEAMADVVGQLTAHFDWKGPVGVGFPGVIQSGVVRTAANLDKSWVDVDGDKAFTKVAGCDVVMINDADAAGLAEVTFGAGKGVSGTVILLTLGTGIGSAIFTDGKLLRNTEFGHMEMDGKVAEERASSRIKDEKDLSYKKWGGRLEDVLRELEKLFWPELFILGLSLIHI
;
A
#
# COMPACT_ATOMS: atom_id res chain seq x y z
N MET A 1 8.79 -2.37 -10.59
CA MET A 1 8.21 -1.05 -10.22
C MET A 1 7.39 -0.52 -11.39
N LYS A 2 6.38 0.30 -11.15
CA LYS A 2 5.50 0.87 -12.20
C LYS A 2 5.15 2.31 -11.85
N ALA A 3 5.01 3.16 -12.86
CA ALA A 3 4.59 4.54 -12.71
C ALA A 3 3.58 4.94 -13.80
N ALA A 4 2.82 5.98 -13.53
CA ALA A 4 1.92 6.65 -14.46
C ALA A 4 1.69 8.09 -13.99
N GLU A 5 1.28 8.95 -14.90
CA GLU A 5 0.78 10.28 -14.57
C GLU A 5 -0.65 10.21 -14.07
N VAL A 6 -0.97 10.97 -13.04
CA VAL A 6 -2.28 10.99 -12.39
C VAL A 6 -2.76 12.43 -12.27
N ASP A 7 -3.98 12.70 -12.71
CA ASP A 7 -4.68 13.95 -12.39
C ASP A 7 -5.11 13.92 -10.92
N ILE A 8 -4.49 14.76 -10.10
CA ILE A 8 -4.76 14.82 -8.67
C ILE A 8 -6.11 15.46 -8.32
N THR A 9 -6.83 16.03 -9.28
CA THR A 9 -8.18 16.59 -9.08
C THR A 9 -9.27 15.55 -9.28
N THR A 10 -9.05 14.60 -10.19
CA THR A 10 -10.02 13.54 -10.52
C THR A 10 -9.62 12.17 -9.99
N GLY A 11 -8.32 11.95 -9.72
CA GLY A 11 -7.75 10.64 -9.38
C GLY A 11 -7.54 9.73 -10.59
N GLU A 12 -7.77 10.23 -11.80
CA GLU A 12 -7.65 9.45 -13.03
C GLU A 12 -6.19 9.31 -13.48
N VAL A 13 -5.84 8.12 -13.97
CA VAL A 13 -4.56 7.88 -14.64
C VAL A 13 -4.66 8.43 -16.06
N VAL A 14 -3.81 9.40 -16.41
CA VAL A 14 -3.87 10.17 -17.67
C VAL A 14 -2.79 9.78 -18.67
N SER A 15 -1.90 8.85 -18.33
CA SER A 15 -0.88 8.30 -19.23
C SER A 15 -0.90 6.77 -19.25
N ASP A 16 -0.22 6.17 -20.20
CA ASP A 16 0.07 4.73 -20.16
C ASP A 16 0.97 4.42 -18.96
N LYS A 17 0.72 3.24 -18.35
CA LYS A 17 1.55 2.76 -17.24
C LYS A 17 2.89 2.26 -17.79
N HIS A 18 3.99 2.82 -17.30
CA HIS A 18 5.32 2.31 -17.58
C HIS A 18 5.81 1.40 -16.47
N ARG A 19 6.34 0.23 -16.83
CA ARG A 19 6.84 -0.77 -15.89
C ARG A 19 8.30 -1.08 -16.15
N ILE A 20 9.08 -1.08 -15.06
CA ILE A 20 10.45 -1.59 -15.00
C ILE A 20 10.47 -2.68 -13.94
N ASP A 21 11.13 -3.80 -14.22
CA ASP A 21 11.22 -4.88 -13.24
C ASP A 21 11.95 -4.43 -11.97
N THR A 22 11.46 -4.91 -10.83
CA THR A 22 12.12 -4.61 -9.56
C THR A 22 13.52 -5.21 -9.55
N PRO A 23 14.54 -4.43 -9.25
CA PRO A 23 15.92 -4.89 -9.27
C PRO A 23 16.16 -6.03 -8.24
N LYS A 24 17.15 -6.82 -8.49
CA LYS A 24 17.61 -7.89 -7.57
C LYS A 24 19.11 -7.76 -7.36
N PRO A 25 19.58 -7.36 -6.16
CA PRO A 25 18.79 -7.07 -4.95
C PRO A 25 17.97 -5.77 -5.08
N ALA A 26 16.81 -5.72 -4.38
CA ALA A 26 15.95 -4.53 -4.30
C ALA A 26 16.43 -3.58 -3.19
N ASN A 27 17.70 -3.19 -3.23
CA ASN A 27 18.31 -2.28 -2.28
C ASN A 27 17.99 -0.80 -2.61
N PRO A 28 18.26 0.16 -1.71
CA PRO A 28 17.94 1.57 -1.91
C PRO A 28 18.53 2.17 -3.19
N GLU A 29 19.79 1.89 -3.50
CA GLU A 29 20.49 2.43 -4.66
C GLU A 29 19.86 1.92 -5.97
N ALA A 30 19.70 0.61 -6.10
CA ALA A 30 19.14 0.01 -7.30
C ALA A 30 17.67 0.43 -7.52
N MET A 31 16.88 0.57 -6.45
CA MET A 31 15.50 1.06 -6.57
C MET A 31 15.46 2.56 -6.90
N ALA A 32 16.39 3.36 -6.37
CA ALA A 32 16.52 4.76 -6.71
C ALA A 32 16.82 4.95 -8.20
N ASP A 33 17.73 4.16 -8.76
CA ASP A 33 18.03 4.18 -10.19
C ASP A 33 16.77 3.92 -11.05
N VAL A 34 15.94 2.97 -10.63
CA VAL A 34 14.65 2.70 -11.32
C VAL A 34 13.69 3.88 -11.21
N VAL A 35 13.62 4.57 -10.06
CA VAL A 35 12.80 5.78 -9.93
C VAL A 35 13.30 6.87 -10.88
N GLY A 36 14.63 7.09 -10.99
CA GLY A 36 15.21 8.02 -11.94
C GLY A 36 14.87 7.67 -13.39
N GLN A 37 14.90 6.39 -13.76
CA GLN A 37 14.50 5.95 -15.09
C GLN A 37 13.00 6.18 -15.36
N LEU A 38 12.14 5.92 -14.38
CA LEU A 38 10.69 6.15 -14.50
C LEU A 38 10.37 7.64 -14.66
N THR A 39 10.98 8.54 -13.88
CA THR A 39 10.76 9.98 -13.99
C THR A 39 11.31 10.53 -15.31
N ALA A 40 12.46 10.03 -15.77
CA ALA A 40 13.02 10.40 -17.07
C ALA A 40 12.14 9.93 -18.25
N HIS A 41 11.51 8.74 -18.16
CA HIS A 41 10.60 8.23 -19.19
C HIS A 41 9.44 9.18 -19.46
N PHE A 42 8.89 9.79 -18.40
CA PHE A 42 7.77 10.75 -18.51
C PHE A 42 8.24 12.21 -18.70
N ASP A 43 9.55 12.49 -18.77
CA ASP A 43 10.12 13.85 -18.66
C ASP A 43 9.48 14.66 -17.51
N TRP A 44 9.20 13.96 -16.39
CA TRP A 44 8.41 14.48 -15.29
C TRP A 44 9.19 15.47 -14.44
N LYS A 45 8.55 16.63 -14.14
CA LYS A 45 9.14 17.71 -13.33
C LYS A 45 8.31 18.06 -12.08
N GLY A 46 7.12 17.50 -11.98
CA GLY A 46 6.23 17.70 -10.86
C GLY A 46 6.56 16.80 -9.66
N PRO A 47 5.81 16.88 -8.54
CA PRO A 47 5.99 16.02 -7.39
C PRO A 47 5.66 14.56 -7.72
N VAL A 48 6.34 13.63 -7.03
CA VAL A 48 6.15 12.17 -7.20
C VAL A 48 5.69 11.55 -5.89
N GLY A 49 4.59 10.81 -5.92
CA GLY A 49 4.15 9.94 -4.82
C GLY A 49 4.64 8.51 -5.03
N VAL A 50 5.18 7.90 -4.00
CA VAL A 50 5.64 6.50 -4.04
C VAL A 50 4.97 5.67 -2.95
N GLY A 51 4.18 4.66 -3.36
CA GLY A 51 3.71 3.60 -2.47
C GLY A 51 4.82 2.58 -2.22
N PHE A 52 5.19 2.38 -0.97
CA PHE A 52 6.27 1.50 -0.55
C PHE A 52 5.75 0.38 0.37
N PRO A 53 6.15 -0.89 0.18
CA PRO A 53 5.65 -2.00 0.99
C PRO A 53 6.37 -2.08 2.34
N GLY A 54 6.09 -1.14 3.22
CA GLY A 54 6.67 -1.05 4.55
C GLY A 54 6.24 0.19 5.31
N VAL A 55 6.60 0.26 6.57
CA VAL A 55 6.33 1.40 7.47
C VAL A 55 7.22 2.58 7.11
N ILE A 56 6.62 3.74 6.83
CA ILE A 56 7.32 4.99 6.52
C ILE A 56 7.00 6.06 7.58
N GLN A 57 8.01 6.52 8.29
CA GLN A 57 7.87 7.59 9.28
C GLN A 57 8.72 8.80 8.90
N SER A 58 8.07 9.90 8.54
CA SER A 58 8.73 11.16 8.13
C SER A 58 9.75 10.93 7.00
N GLY A 59 9.38 10.16 5.98
CA GLY A 59 10.25 9.82 4.84
C GLY A 59 11.25 8.70 5.10
N VAL A 60 11.39 8.23 6.35
CA VAL A 60 12.34 7.19 6.73
C VAL A 60 11.67 5.83 6.75
N VAL A 61 12.26 4.86 6.06
CA VAL A 61 11.82 3.46 6.05
C VAL A 61 12.12 2.81 7.39
N ARG A 62 11.10 2.25 8.05
CA ARG A 62 11.24 1.56 9.33
C ARG A 62 11.17 0.04 9.22
N THR A 63 10.46 -0.48 8.22
CA THR A 63 10.38 -1.92 7.96
C THR A 63 10.59 -2.22 6.48
N ALA A 64 11.19 -3.38 6.19
CA ALA A 64 11.44 -3.87 4.84
C ALA A 64 11.28 -5.40 4.82
N ALA A 65 10.05 -5.89 5.11
CA ALA A 65 9.79 -7.33 5.25
C ALA A 65 10.03 -8.11 3.93
N ASN A 66 9.64 -7.53 2.80
CA ASN A 66 9.69 -8.15 1.48
C ASN A 66 10.75 -7.52 0.55
N LEU A 67 11.60 -6.65 1.06
CA LEU A 67 12.68 -5.97 0.35
C LEU A 67 14.02 -6.22 1.04
N ASP A 68 15.09 -5.69 0.45
CA ASP A 68 16.41 -5.73 1.07
C ASP A 68 16.42 -4.98 2.41
N LYS A 69 16.98 -5.59 3.44
CA LYS A 69 17.00 -5.02 4.80
C LYS A 69 17.83 -3.74 4.91
N SER A 70 18.69 -3.44 3.92
CA SER A 70 19.41 -2.19 3.83
C SER A 70 18.51 -0.95 3.71
N TRP A 71 17.21 -1.13 3.47
CA TRP A 71 16.22 -0.07 3.52
C TRP A 71 15.94 0.47 4.92
N VAL A 72 16.14 -0.34 5.96
CA VAL A 72 15.83 0.09 7.33
C VAL A 72 16.66 1.30 7.70
N ASP A 73 16.00 2.33 8.23
CA ASP A 73 16.54 3.64 8.61
C ASP A 73 17.09 4.51 7.45
N VAL A 74 16.78 4.15 6.19
CA VAL A 74 17.06 5.00 5.03
C VAL A 74 15.98 6.08 4.92
N ASP A 75 16.38 7.32 4.70
CA ASP A 75 15.51 8.42 4.28
C ASP A 75 15.19 8.25 2.78
N GLY A 76 14.07 7.58 2.52
CA GLY A 76 13.67 7.21 1.17
C GLY A 76 13.20 8.42 0.35
N ASP A 77 12.56 9.41 1.00
CA ASP A 77 12.17 10.65 0.34
C ASP A 77 13.40 11.35 -0.26
N LYS A 78 14.47 11.51 0.53
CA LYS A 78 15.73 12.11 0.05
C LYS A 78 16.42 11.25 -1.00
N ALA A 79 16.47 9.93 -0.80
CA ALA A 79 17.11 9.02 -1.75
C ALA A 79 16.47 9.11 -3.14
N PHE A 80 15.15 9.13 -3.21
CA PHE A 80 14.42 9.21 -4.47
C PHE A 80 14.37 10.61 -5.06
N THR A 81 14.21 11.67 -4.24
CA THR A 81 14.28 13.07 -4.68
C THR A 81 15.59 13.36 -5.41
N LYS A 82 16.71 12.83 -4.89
CA LYS A 82 18.04 13.04 -5.49
C LYS A 82 18.13 12.54 -6.93
N VAL A 83 17.51 11.41 -7.25
CA VAL A 83 17.59 10.79 -8.59
C VAL A 83 16.45 11.23 -9.50
N ALA A 84 15.29 11.52 -8.95
CA ALA A 84 14.12 11.98 -9.68
C ALA A 84 14.29 13.45 -10.20
N GLY A 85 15.11 14.24 -9.50
CA GLY A 85 15.26 15.66 -9.80
C GLY A 85 14.03 16.52 -9.49
N CYS A 86 13.10 15.98 -8.73
CA CYS A 86 11.88 16.63 -8.26
C CYS A 86 11.49 16.07 -6.88
N ASP A 87 10.57 16.73 -6.17
CA ASP A 87 10.15 16.31 -4.82
C ASP A 87 9.48 14.93 -4.86
N VAL A 88 9.96 14.03 -4.02
CA VAL A 88 9.38 12.69 -3.84
C VAL A 88 8.90 12.53 -2.41
N VAL A 89 7.68 12.01 -2.26
CA VAL A 89 7.10 11.64 -0.97
C VAL A 89 6.76 10.16 -0.99
N MET A 90 7.31 9.42 -0.04
CA MET A 90 7.01 8.01 0.16
C MET A 90 5.98 7.80 1.26
N ILE A 91 5.07 6.88 1.02
CA ILE A 91 4.11 6.43 2.03
C ILE A 91 3.94 4.90 1.91
N ASN A 92 3.38 4.27 2.93
CA ASN A 92 3.01 2.87 2.84
C ASN A 92 2.04 2.63 1.66
N ASP A 93 2.14 1.50 0.97
CA ASP A 93 1.34 1.20 -0.23
C ASP A 93 -0.16 1.03 0.06
N ALA A 94 -0.52 0.44 1.22
CA ALA A 94 -1.91 0.37 1.65
C ALA A 94 -2.45 1.75 2.07
N ASP A 95 -1.64 2.60 2.72
CA ASP A 95 -1.97 3.99 3.01
C ASP A 95 -2.24 4.77 1.71
N ALA A 96 -1.42 4.57 0.67
CA ALA A 96 -1.61 5.20 -0.64
C ALA A 96 -2.93 4.75 -1.29
N ALA A 97 -3.23 3.45 -1.25
CA ALA A 97 -4.49 2.92 -1.76
C ALA A 97 -5.69 3.48 -1.00
N GLY A 98 -5.59 3.54 0.34
CA GLY A 98 -6.63 4.11 1.18
C GLY A 98 -6.90 5.58 0.90
N LEU A 99 -5.85 6.39 0.70
CA LEU A 99 -5.97 7.80 0.31
C LEU A 99 -6.74 7.96 -1.00
N ALA A 100 -6.46 7.11 -1.99
CA ALA A 100 -7.18 7.12 -3.26
C ALA A 100 -8.68 6.80 -3.06
N GLU A 101 -8.99 5.77 -2.27
CA GLU A 101 -10.38 5.34 -2.00
C GLU A 101 -11.17 6.37 -1.19
N VAL A 102 -10.55 7.04 -0.21
CA VAL A 102 -11.24 8.05 0.60
C VAL A 102 -11.38 9.37 -0.15
N THR A 103 -10.46 9.67 -1.07
CA THR A 103 -10.51 10.91 -1.86
C THR A 103 -11.43 10.78 -3.07
N PHE A 104 -11.35 9.68 -3.80
CA PHE A 104 -11.98 9.51 -5.11
C PHE A 104 -12.93 8.32 -5.21
N GLY A 105 -12.78 7.30 -4.34
CA GLY A 105 -13.47 6.02 -4.42
C GLY A 105 -14.58 5.84 -3.41
N ALA A 106 -14.71 4.60 -2.91
CA ALA A 106 -15.80 4.15 -2.06
C ALA A 106 -15.89 4.86 -0.69
N GLY A 107 -14.77 5.39 -0.20
CA GLY A 107 -14.71 6.13 1.07
C GLY A 107 -15.01 7.62 0.95
N LYS A 108 -15.24 8.14 -0.25
CA LYS A 108 -15.44 9.58 -0.46
C LYS A 108 -16.68 10.11 0.27
N GLY A 109 -16.45 11.09 1.14
CA GLY A 109 -17.52 11.76 1.89
C GLY A 109 -18.09 10.95 3.06
N VAL A 110 -17.52 9.78 3.38
CA VAL A 110 -17.90 9.02 4.57
C VAL A 110 -17.29 9.70 5.80
N SER A 111 -18.15 10.07 6.76
CA SER A 111 -17.76 10.60 8.07
C SER A 111 -17.49 9.44 9.02
N GLY A 112 -16.64 9.68 10.04
CA GLY A 112 -16.28 8.68 11.04
C GLY A 112 -15.12 7.80 10.61
N THR A 113 -15.11 6.55 11.03
CA THR A 113 -13.99 5.62 10.82
C THR A 113 -14.18 4.78 9.55
N VAL A 114 -13.21 4.85 8.65
CA VAL A 114 -13.12 4.00 7.45
C VAL A 114 -11.88 3.14 7.55
N ILE A 115 -12.02 1.83 7.36
CA ILE A 115 -10.89 0.89 7.33
C ILE A 115 -10.80 0.28 5.94
N LEU A 116 -9.64 0.46 5.30
CA LEU A 116 -9.30 -0.26 4.08
C LEU A 116 -8.39 -1.44 4.41
N LEU A 117 -8.69 -2.60 3.82
CA LEU A 117 -7.80 -3.77 3.82
C LEU A 117 -7.44 -4.12 2.38
N THR A 118 -6.14 -4.22 2.09
CA THR A 118 -5.64 -4.75 0.81
C THR A 118 -5.29 -6.23 0.97
N LEU A 119 -5.86 -7.07 0.12
CA LEU A 119 -5.71 -8.52 0.19
C LEU A 119 -4.80 -9.01 -0.94
N GLY A 120 -3.55 -9.26 -0.62
CA GLY A 120 -2.51 -9.67 -1.56
C GLY A 120 -1.63 -10.78 -1.00
N THR A 121 -0.31 -10.64 -1.11
CA THR A 121 0.68 -11.52 -0.47
C THR A 121 0.51 -11.54 1.05
N GLY A 122 0.21 -10.38 1.64
CA GLY A 122 -0.20 -10.20 3.01
C GLY A 122 -1.58 -9.53 3.10
N ILE A 123 -1.87 -8.92 4.24
CA ILE A 123 -3.01 -8.01 4.45
C ILE A 123 -2.45 -6.64 4.83
N GLY A 124 -2.46 -5.70 3.87
CA GLY A 124 -2.18 -4.31 4.15
C GLY A 124 -3.42 -3.61 4.71
N SER A 125 -3.22 -2.53 5.45
CA SER A 125 -4.33 -1.80 6.07
C SER A 125 -4.10 -0.30 6.08
N ALA A 126 -5.18 0.46 5.98
CA ALA A 126 -5.20 1.90 6.22
C ALA A 126 -6.47 2.26 6.98
N ILE A 127 -6.35 3.13 7.97
CA ILE A 127 -7.49 3.62 8.76
C ILE A 127 -7.62 5.14 8.61
N PHE A 128 -8.86 5.60 8.51
CA PHE A 128 -9.19 7.02 8.40
C PHE A 128 -10.23 7.39 9.45
N THR A 129 -10.13 8.59 9.96
CA THR A 129 -11.17 9.21 10.78
C THR A 129 -11.51 10.56 10.16
N ASP A 130 -12.76 10.74 9.76
CA ASP A 130 -13.24 11.95 9.06
C ASP A 130 -12.33 12.33 7.87
N GLY A 131 -11.95 11.35 7.06
CA GLY A 131 -11.09 11.52 5.90
C GLY A 131 -9.60 11.73 6.19
N LYS A 132 -9.17 11.71 7.45
CA LYS A 132 -7.77 11.87 7.86
C LYS A 132 -7.12 10.51 8.13
N LEU A 133 -6.02 10.25 7.44
CA LEU A 133 -5.27 9.01 7.55
C LEU A 133 -4.54 8.89 8.90
N LEU A 134 -4.73 7.77 9.58
CA LEU A 134 -3.83 7.27 10.62
C LEU A 134 -2.77 6.38 9.95
N ARG A 135 -1.56 6.90 9.79
CA ARG A 135 -0.50 6.26 8.99
C ARG A 135 0.02 4.97 9.59
N ASN A 136 0.45 4.06 8.72
CA ASN A 136 1.21 2.87 9.04
C ASN A 136 0.48 1.91 9.99
N THR A 137 -0.78 1.62 9.73
CA THR A 137 -1.48 0.55 10.44
C THR A 137 -1.11 -0.80 9.83
N GLU A 138 -0.91 -1.82 10.68
CA GLU A 138 -0.43 -3.15 10.30
C GLU A 138 -1.40 -4.23 10.82
N PHE A 139 -2.68 -4.14 10.46
CA PHE A 139 -3.69 -5.10 10.92
C PHE A 139 -3.49 -6.52 10.39
N GLY A 140 -2.71 -6.69 9.31
CA GLY A 140 -2.26 -8.00 8.87
C GLY A 140 -1.48 -8.78 9.93
N HIS A 141 -0.81 -8.06 10.84
CA HIS A 141 -0.05 -8.63 11.95
C HIS A 141 -0.88 -8.84 13.24
N MET A 142 -2.17 -8.55 13.22
CA MET A 142 -3.06 -8.80 14.36
C MET A 142 -3.11 -10.29 14.67
N GLU A 143 -2.81 -10.67 15.91
CA GLU A 143 -2.84 -12.06 16.36
C GLU A 143 -4.28 -12.53 16.58
N MET A 144 -4.61 -13.68 15.98
CA MET A 144 -5.91 -14.31 16.04
C MET A 144 -5.73 -15.83 16.15
N ASP A 145 -6.15 -16.44 17.28
CA ASP A 145 -6.06 -17.89 17.53
C ASP A 145 -4.65 -18.46 17.24
N GLY A 146 -3.60 -17.78 17.72
CA GLY A 146 -2.20 -18.21 17.61
C GLY A 146 -1.59 -18.05 16.21
N LYS A 147 -2.21 -17.26 15.31
CA LYS A 147 -1.68 -16.88 14.00
C LYS A 147 -1.99 -15.43 13.72
N VAL A 148 -1.15 -14.78 12.93
CA VAL A 148 -1.47 -13.42 12.45
C VAL A 148 -2.54 -13.45 11.35
N ALA A 149 -3.31 -12.37 11.23
CA ALA A 149 -4.45 -12.26 10.33
C ALA A 149 -4.07 -12.59 8.87
N GLU A 150 -2.91 -12.13 8.39
CA GLU A 150 -2.47 -12.39 7.01
C GLU A 150 -2.12 -13.86 6.74
N GLU A 151 -1.67 -14.62 7.73
CA GLU A 151 -1.46 -16.08 7.63
C GLU A 151 -2.78 -16.87 7.63
N ARG A 152 -3.88 -16.21 7.93
CA ARG A 152 -5.23 -16.80 7.91
C ARG A 152 -5.99 -16.47 6.65
N ALA A 153 -5.97 -15.19 6.21
CA ALA A 153 -6.92 -14.64 5.26
C ALA A 153 -6.32 -13.82 4.10
N SER A 154 -4.98 -13.78 3.92
CA SER A 154 -4.41 -13.16 2.70
C SER A 154 -4.78 -13.96 1.44
N SER A 155 -4.73 -13.30 0.27
CA SER A 155 -4.95 -13.98 -1.02
C SER A 155 -3.92 -15.07 -1.26
N ARG A 156 -2.68 -14.86 -0.85
CA ARG A 156 -1.61 -15.88 -0.90
C ARG A 156 -2.05 -17.17 -0.18
N ILE A 157 -2.60 -17.07 1.02
CA ILE A 157 -3.05 -18.23 1.79
C ILE A 157 -4.23 -18.95 1.12
N LYS A 158 -5.13 -18.20 0.47
CA LYS A 158 -6.20 -18.80 -0.33
C LYS A 158 -5.62 -19.70 -1.41
N ASP A 159 -4.62 -19.21 -2.15
CA ASP A 159 -4.00 -19.92 -3.27
C ASP A 159 -3.12 -21.11 -2.80
N GLU A 160 -2.24 -20.89 -1.81
CA GLU A 160 -1.37 -21.93 -1.23
C GLU A 160 -2.16 -23.10 -0.63
N LYS A 161 -3.35 -22.84 -0.08
CA LYS A 161 -4.19 -23.89 0.55
C LYS A 161 -5.36 -24.33 -0.32
N ASP A 162 -5.40 -23.90 -1.57
CA ASP A 162 -6.48 -24.18 -2.52
C ASP A 162 -7.88 -23.99 -1.90
N LEU A 163 -8.07 -22.85 -1.22
CA LEU A 163 -9.33 -22.56 -0.55
C LEU A 163 -10.39 -22.09 -1.55
N SER A 164 -11.58 -22.67 -1.46
CA SER A 164 -12.74 -22.07 -2.15
C SER A 164 -12.99 -20.64 -1.65
N TYR A 165 -13.54 -19.77 -2.49
CA TYR A 165 -13.90 -18.40 -2.10
C TYR A 165 -14.80 -18.36 -0.85
N LYS A 166 -15.72 -19.33 -0.70
CA LYS A 166 -16.57 -19.44 0.49
C LYS A 166 -15.77 -19.69 1.77
N LYS A 167 -14.79 -20.61 1.72
CA LYS A 167 -13.92 -20.89 2.89
C LYS A 167 -12.99 -19.75 3.21
N TRP A 168 -12.43 -19.12 2.16
CA TRP A 168 -11.57 -17.95 2.33
C TRP A 168 -12.35 -16.74 2.85
N GLY A 169 -13.57 -16.50 2.31
CA GLY A 169 -14.45 -15.43 2.79
C GLY A 169 -14.80 -15.56 4.26
N GLY A 170 -15.06 -16.80 4.75
CA GLY A 170 -15.28 -17.03 6.19
C GLY A 170 -14.08 -16.66 7.07
N ARG A 171 -12.84 -16.92 6.59
CA ARG A 171 -11.64 -16.49 7.31
C ARG A 171 -11.44 -14.98 7.30
N LEU A 172 -11.79 -14.34 6.20
CA LEU A 172 -11.75 -12.89 6.11
C LEU A 172 -12.83 -12.25 7.00
N GLU A 173 -14.01 -12.85 7.05
CA GLU A 173 -15.09 -12.42 7.95
C GLU A 173 -14.63 -12.44 9.42
N ASP A 174 -13.87 -13.45 9.86
CA ASP A 174 -13.30 -13.47 11.21
C ASP A 174 -12.40 -12.25 11.48
N VAL A 175 -11.55 -11.88 10.51
CA VAL A 175 -10.68 -10.69 10.61
C VAL A 175 -11.52 -9.41 10.70
N LEU A 176 -12.53 -9.27 9.84
CA LEU A 176 -13.41 -8.08 9.84
C LEU A 176 -14.19 -7.96 11.15
N ARG A 177 -14.67 -9.07 11.71
CA ARG A 177 -15.38 -9.06 13.00
C ARG A 177 -14.49 -8.63 14.17
N GLU A 178 -13.22 -9.02 14.17
CA GLU A 178 -12.30 -8.55 15.21
C GLU A 178 -12.03 -7.04 15.07
N LEU A 179 -11.83 -6.55 13.86
CA LEU A 179 -11.66 -5.10 13.61
C LEU A 179 -12.93 -4.31 13.93
N GLU A 180 -14.11 -4.85 13.60
CA GLU A 180 -15.40 -4.25 13.96
C GLU A 180 -15.57 -4.08 15.46
N LYS A 181 -15.25 -5.08 16.25
CA LYS A 181 -15.30 -5.02 17.73
C LYS A 181 -14.37 -3.96 18.32
N LEU A 182 -13.21 -3.72 17.67
CA LEU A 182 -12.18 -2.83 18.18
C LEU A 182 -12.39 -1.37 17.77
N PHE A 183 -12.89 -1.14 16.55
CA PHE A 183 -12.91 0.19 15.92
C PHE A 183 -14.30 0.72 15.58
N TRP A 184 -15.33 -0.13 15.51
CA TRP A 184 -16.70 0.25 15.14
C TRP A 184 -16.72 1.15 13.87
N PRO A 185 -16.13 0.70 12.75
CA PRO A 185 -16.03 1.53 11.56
C PRO A 185 -17.39 1.70 10.87
N GLU A 186 -17.60 2.84 10.25
CA GLU A 186 -18.74 3.11 9.39
C GLU A 186 -18.62 2.40 8.05
N LEU A 187 -17.38 2.13 7.61
CA LEU A 187 -17.14 1.46 6.33
C LEU A 187 -15.87 0.61 6.36
N PHE A 188 -15.99 -0.62 5.86
CA PHE A 188 -14.86 -1.41 5.39
C PHE A 188 -14.74 -1.32 3.87
N ILE A 189 -13.53 -1.06 3.37
CA ILE A 189 -13.17 -1.13 1.95
C ILE A 189 -12.23 -2.31 1.76
N LEU A 190 -12.58 -3.24 0.87
CA LEU A 190 -11.74 -4.39 0.55
C LEU A 190 -11.09 -4.19 -0.82
N GLY A 191 -9.80 -3.88 -0.82
CA GLY A 191 -8.96 -3.86 -2.02
C GLY A 191 -8.43 -5.26 -2.28
N LEU A 192 -8.93 -5.93 -3.32
CA LEU A 192 -8.21 -7.09 -3.83
C LEU A 192 -7.00 -6.53 -4.55
N SER A 193 -5.79 -6.93 -4.14
CA SER A 193 -4.57 -6.69 -4.91
C SER A 193 -4.68 -7.47 -6.21
N LEU A 194 -5.46 -6.94 -7.12
CA LEU A 194 -5.49 -7.37 -8.49
C LEU A 194 -4.16 -6.91 -9.10
N ILE A 195 -3.15 -7.75 -8.92
CA ILE A 195 -1.84 -7.64 -9.58
C ILE A 195 -2.01 -7.64 -11.13
N HIS A 196 -3.23 -7.63 -11.58
CA HIS A 196 -3.62 -7.67 -13.00
C HIS A 196 -4.29 -6.38 -13.51
N ILE A 197 -4.09 -5.27 -12.81
CA ILE A 197 -4.44 -3.98 -13.42
C ILE A 197 -3.17 -3.38 -14.00
#